data_5e824b27889d9c32a0f5eb779f74ffbe
#
_entry.id   5e824b27889d9c32a0f5eb779f74ffbe
#
_cell.length_a   1.000
_cell.length_b   1.000
_cell.length_c   1.000
_cell.angle_alpha   90.00
_cell.angle_beta   90.00
_cell.angle_gamma   90.00
#
_symmetry.space_group_name_H-M   'P 1'
#
loop_
_entity.id
_entity.type
_entity.pdbx_description
1 polymer ?
#
loop_
_entity_poly.entity_id
_entity_poly.type
_entity_poly.pdbx_seq_one_letter_code
_entity_poly.pdbx_strand_id
1 'polypeptide(L)'
;IQATPSTVRLIRDVTPSGNIRVLMTNLLDARRYPAEQFGALYHRRWRVEEAFKRIKHRLRLEAPSGLTYLAFQQDFAAKVLADNLSQLLSAETEPPDATSRPNRTYAQGALKPILAGCLLALEHARNQLQTVLDAIACARCQIQPDRSYPRPRRVKPHQHLAYKGA
;
A
#
# COMPACT_ATOMS: atom_id res chain seq x y z
N ILE A 1 6.55 31.74 -15.44
CA ILE A 1 7.10 30.38 -15.61
C ILE A 1 6.82 30.02 -17.07
N GLN A 2 7.87 29.99 -17.92
CA GLN A 2 7.74 29.47 -19.28
C GLN A 2 7.57 27.95 -19.19
N ALA A 3 6.41 27.45 -19.66
CA ALA A 3 6.18 26.02 -19.76
C ALA A 3 7.07 25.44 -20.86
N THR A 4 8.00 24.57 -20.51
CA THR A 4 8.77 23.82 -21.50
C THR A 4 7.84 22.77 -22.13
N PRO A 5 7.71 22.72 -23.46
CA PRO A 5 6.87 21.71 -24.10
C PRO A 5 7.37 20.31 -23.79
N SER A 6 6.48 19.46 -23.25
CA SER A 6 6.79 18.09 -22.93
C SER A 6 6.20 17.18 -23.99
N THR A 7 7.04 16.33 -24.59
CA THR A 7 6.56 15.27 -25.48
C THR A 7 6.10 14.10 -24.64
N VAL A 8 4.90 13.59 -24.90
CA VAL A 8 4.35 12.42 -24.26
C VAL A 8 3.93 11.38 -25.30
N ARG A 9 4.00 10.13 -24.91
CA ARG A 9 3.51 8.99 -25.71
C ARG A 9 2.18 8.53 -25.14
N LEU A 10 1.18 8.36 -26.01
CA LEU A 10 -0.11 7.79 -25.68
C LEU A 10 -0.14 6.33 -26.12
N ILE A 11 -0.58 5.44 -25.23
CA ILE A 11 -0.64 4.01 -25.46
C ILE A 11 -2.07 3.54 -25.20
N ARG A 12 -2.66 2.92 -26.23
CA ARG A 12 -3.94 2.26 -26.11
C ARG A 12 -3.72 0.91 -25.45
N ASP A 13 -4.35 0.67 -24.32
CA ASP A 13 -4.33 -0.60 -23.60
C ASP A 13 -5.74 -1.14 -23.47
N VAL A 14 -5.90 -2.46 -23.65
CA VAL A 14 -7.18 -3.14 -23.49
C VAL A 14 -7.11 -4.01 -22.24
N THR A 15 -8.01 -3.74 -21.30
CA THR A 15 -8.07 -4.53 -20.07
C THR A 15 -8.58 -5.96 -20.33
N PRO A 16 -8.34 -6.92 -19.43
CA PRO A 16 -8.89 -8.27 -19.56
C PRO A 16 -10.43 -8.32 -19.69
N SER A 17 -11.11 -7.29 -19.16
CA SER A 17 -12.58 -7.13 -19.31
C SER A 17 -13.00 -6.46 -20.62
N GLY A 18 -12.10 -6.23 -21.57
CA GLY A 18 -12.37 -5.61 -22.86
C GLY A 18 -12.48 -4.08 -22.86
N ASN A 19 -12.34 -3.42 -21.71
CA ASN A 19 -12.39 -1.96 -21.65
C ASN A 19 -11.12 -1.34 -22.22
N ILE A 20 -11.29 -0.27 -23.02
CA ILE A 20 -10.17 0.49 -23.58
C ILE A 20 -9.79 1.59 -22.59
N ARG A 21 -8.49 1.71 -22.32
CA ARG A 21 -7.90 2.83 -21.61
C ARG A 21 -6.72 3.41 -22.38
N VAL A 22 -6.50 4.70 -22.26
CA VAL A 22 -5.34 5.38 -22.84
C VAL A 22 -4.38 5.72 -21.71
N LEU A 23 -3.16 5.23 -21.81
CA LEU A 23 -2.09 5.49 -20.86
C LEU A 23 -1.16 6.56 -21.44
N MET A 24 -0.79 7.53 -20.62
CA MET A 24 0.15 8.58 -20.96
C MET A 24 1.48 8.35 -20.27
N THR A 25 2.59 8.48 -21.00
CA THR A 25 3.93 8.24 -20.47
C THR A 25 4.97 9.15 -21.11
N ASN A 26 6.06 9.40 -20.41
CA ASN A 26 7.27 10.04 -20.94
C ASN A 26 8.31 9.03 -21.46
N LEU A 27 8.01 7.74 -21.44
CA LEU A 27 8.85 6.68 -22.00
C LEU A 27 8.62 6.61 -23.52
N LEU A 28 9.36 7.44 -24.29
CA LEU A 28 9.09 7.67 -25.70
C LEU A 28 9.61 6.55 -26.61
N ASP A 29 10.68 5.87 -26.24
CA ASP A 29 11.29 4.81 -27.05
C ASP A 29 10.38 3.57 -27.08
N ALA A 30 9.72 3.37 -28.23
CA ALA A 30 8.81 2.25 -28.43
C ALA A 30 9.52 0.87 -28.54
N ARG A 31 10.79 0.85 -28.92
CA ARG A 31 11.57 -0.41 -29.01
C ARG A 31 11.99 -0.87 -27.61
N ARG A 32 12.48 0.05 -26.80
CA ARG A 32 12.88 -0.23 -25.43
C ARG A 32 11.69 -0.49 -24.49
N TYR A 33 10.57 0.18 -24.75
CA TYR A 33 9.33 0.09 -23.94
C TYR A 33 8.13 -0.26 -24.84
N PRO A 34 7.97 -1.53 -25.22
CA PRO A 34 6.85 -1.97 -26.04
C PRO A 34 5.49 -1.68 -25.41
N ALA A 35 4.48 -1.38 -26.23
CA ALA A 35 3.15 -0.99 -25.78
C ALA A 35 2.47 -2.07 -24.90
N GLU A 36 2.71 -3.33 -25.21
CA GLU A 36 2.14 -4.49 -24.55
C GLU A 36 2.51 -4.61 -23.07
N GLN A 37 3.66 -4.04 -22.68
CA GLN A 37 4.12 -4.06 -21.29
C GLN A 37 3.40 -3.03 -20.39
N PHE A 38 2.77 -2.01 -20.99
CA PHE A 38 2.20 -0.90 -20.21
C PHE A 38 0.97 -1.29 -19.41
N GLY A 39 0.20 -2.26 -19.84
CA GLY A 39 -0.90 -2.82 -19.05
C GLY A 39 -0.43 -3.32 -17.68
N ALA A 40 0.61 -4.13 -17.68
CA ALA A 40 1.22 -4.68 -16.46
C ALA A 40 1.93 -3.61 -15.62
N LEU A 41 2.65 -2.69 -16.26
CA LEU A 41 3.29 -1.55 -15.58
C LEU A 41 2.26 -0.66 -14.89
N TYR A 42 1.17 -0.34 -15.55
CA TYR A 42 0.09 0.47 -14.97
C TYR A 42 -0.57 -0.25 -13.80
N HIS A 43 -0.75 -1.56 -13.88
CA HIS A 43 -1.28 -2.34 -12.77
C HIS A 43 -0.36 -2.30 -11.53
N ARG A 44 0.98 -2.33 -11.73
CA ARG A 44 1.95 -2.15 -10.63
C ARG A 44 1.85 -0.77 -9.98
N ARG A 45 1.57 0.28 -10.76
CA ARG A 45 1.36 1.65 -10.24
C ARG A 45 0.21 1.69 -9.23
N TRP A 46 -0.83 0.86 -9.43
CA TRP A 46 -1.97 0.81 -8.52
C TRP A 46 -1.57 0.43 -7.08
N ARG A 47 -0.45 -0.23 -6.89
CA ARG A 47 0.08 -0.55 -5.55
C ARG A 47 0.35 0.70 -4.72
N VAL A 48 0.72 1.80 -5.34
CA VAL A 48 0.93 3.10 -4.66
C VAL A 48 -0.38 3.62 -4.10
N GLU A 49 -1.47 3.55 -4.86
CA GLU A 49 -2.80 3.96 -4.39
C GLU A 49 -3.28 3.10 -3.22
N GLU A 50 -3.02 1.81 -3.26
CA GLU A 50 -3.31 0.90 -2.14
C GLU A 50 -2.44 1.21 -0.91
N ALA A 51 -1.17 1.61 -1.10
CA ALA A 51 -0.31 2.08 -0.01
C ALA A 51 -0.89 3.35 0.63
N PHE A 52 -1.28 4.35 -0.16
CA PHE A 52 -1.92 5.56 0.36
C PHE A 52 -3.22 5.25 1.13
N LYS A 53 -4.05 4.34 0.64
CA LYS A 53 -5.25 3.92 1.37
C LYS A 53 -4.91 3.30 2.73
N ARG A 54 -3.88 2.47 2.80
CA ARG A 54 -3.43 1.86 4.06
C ARG A 54 -2.96 2.92 5.05
N ILE A 55 -2.05 3.80 4.60
CA ILE A 55 -1.49 4.86 5.45
C ILE A 55 -2.60 5.82 5.91
N LYS A 56 -3.49 6.22 5.00
CA LYS A 56 -4.60 7.11 5.32
C LYS A 56 -5.57 6.50 6.33
N HIS A 57 -6.04 5.29 6.08
CA HIS A 57 -7.14 4.72 6.86
C HIS A 57 -6.68 3.91 8.07
N ARG A 58 -5.62 3.12 7.93
CA ARG A 58 -5.16 2.24 9.02
C ARG A 58 -4.20 2.95 9.96
N LEU A 59 -3.30 3.77 9.43
CA LEU A 59 -2.34 4.53 10.22
C LEU A 59 -2.82 5.95 10.54
N ARG A 60 -4.04 6.29 10.14
CA ARG A 60 -4.66 7.61 10.40
C ARG A 60 -3.74 8.76 10.02
N LEU A 61 -3.28 8.79 8.77
CA LEU A 61 -2.36 9.83 8.29
C LEU A 61 -2.87 11.25 8.54
N GLU A 62 -4.19 11.45 8.45
CA GLU A 62 -4.86 12.74 8.63
C GLU A 62 -5.04 13.14 10.11
N ALA A 63 -4.62 12.28 11.07
CA ALA A 63 -4.60 12.60 12.49
C ALA A 63 -3.14 12.61 12.97
N PRO A 64 -2.45 13.77 12.90
CA PRO A 64 -1.07 13.91 13.34
C PRO A 64 -0.97 13.80 14.87
N SER A 65 0.19 13.35 15.35
CA SER A 65 0.46 13.21 16.79
C SER A 65 1.00 14.48 17.44
N GLY A 66 1.22 15.56 16.67
CA GLY A 66 1.74 16.81 17.17
C GLY A 66 1.38 18.01 16.31
N LEU A 67 1.52 19.21 16.89
CA LEU A 67 1.13 20.48 16.28
C LEU A 67 2.24 21.16 15.48
N THR A 68 3.50 20.77 15.67
CA THR A 68 4.63 21.39 14.97
C THR A 68 4.85 20.74 13.61
N TYR A 69 5.43 21.48 12.67
CA TYR A 69 5.81 20.95 11.37
C TYR A 69 6.77 19.77 11.48
N LEU A 70 7.73 19.84 12.40
CA LEU A 70 8.68 18.76 12.67
C LEU A 70 7.96 17.50 13.18
N ALA A 71 7.05 17.65 14.13
CA ALA A 71 6.26 16.52 14.65
C ALA A 71 5.40 15.88 13.55
N PHE A 72 4.83 16.69 12.66
CA PHE A 72 4.10 16.18 11.50
C PHE A 72 4.99 15.36 10.55
N GLN A 73 6.20 15.87 10.24
CA GLN A 73 7.15 15.13 9.39
C GLN A 73 7.58 13.81 10.04
N GLN A 74 7.86 13.82 11.35
CA GLN A 74 8.23 12.62 12.09
C GLN A 74 7.10 11.58 12.12
N ASP A 75 5.86 12.03 12.42
CA ASP A 75 4.68 11.16 12.43
C ASP A 75 4.42 10.54 11.03
N PHE A 76 4.57 11.36 9.98
CA PHE A 76 4.45 10.86 8.59
C PHE A 76 5.51 9.81 8.28
N ALA A 77 6.78 10.10 8.56
CA ALA A 77 7.89 9.19 8.30
C ALA A 77 7.74 7.88 9.09
N ALA A 78 7.34 7.97 10.36
CA ALA A 78 7.09 6.80 11.20
C ALA A 78 5.96 5.91 10.64
N LYS A 79 4.89 6.51 10.14
CA LYS A 79 3.78 5.77 9.52
C LYS A 79 4.20 5.07 8.23
N VAL A 80 4.98 5.73 7.39
CA VAL A 80 5.52 5.13 6.16
C VAL A 80 6.45 3.98 6.52
N LEU A 81 7.35 4.16 7.47
CA LEU A 81 8.25 3.12 7.94
C LEU A 81 7.48 1.91 8.49
N ALA A 82 6.48 2.15 9.34
CA ALA A 82 5.64 1.10 9.91
C ALA A 82 4.87 0.31 8.83
N ASP A 83 4.33 0.98 7.80
CA ASP A 83 3.67 0.29 6.67
C ASP A 83 4.66 -0.57 5.89
N ASN A 84 5.84 -0.03 5.58
CA ASN A 84 6.87 -0.75 4.83
C ASN A 84 7.37 -1.98 5.58
N LEU A 85 7.68 -1.84 6.87
CA LEU A 85 8.10 -2.97 7.71
C LEU A 85 7.01 -4.02 7.84
N SER A 86 5.76 -3.60 8.06
CA SER A 86 4.63 -4.54 8.12
C SER A 86 4.42 -5.30 6.81
N GLN A 87 4.63 -4.65 5.66
CA GLN A 87 4.53 -5.32 4.36
C GLN A 87 5.71 -6.29 4.16
N LEU A 88 6.93 -5.89 4.52
CA LEU A 88 8.11 -6.74 4.40
C LEU A 88 7.97 -8.01 5.26
N LEU A 89 7.66 -7.85 6.55
CA LEU A 89 7.47 -8.98 7.46
C LEU A 89 6.30 -9.87 7.05
N SER A 90 5.21 -9.29 6.52
CA SER A 90 4.09 -10.10 6.03
C SER A 90 4.46 -10.89 4.77
N ALA A 91 5.37 -10.39 3.93
CA ALA A 91 5.82 -11.10 2.74
C ALA A 91 6.57 -12.39 3.08
N GLU A 92 7.31 -12.41 4.20
CA GLU A 92 7.98 -13.63 4.69
C GLU A 92 7.00 -14.78 5.04
N THR A 93 5.73 -14.44 5.25
CA THR A 93 4.67 -15.42 5.55
C THR A 93 3.85 -15.82 4.31
N GLU A 94 4.19 -15.31 3.11
CA GLU A 94 3.49 -15.66 1.88
C GLU A 94 3.87 -17.10 1.46
N PRO A 95 2.88 -17.96 1.15
CA PRO A 95 3.18 -19.28 0.65
C PRO A 95 3.67 -19.21 -0.80
N PRO A 96 4.37 -20.23 -1.27
CA PRO A 96 4.79 -20.33 -2.66
C PRO A 96 3.62 -20.45 -3.64
N ASP A 97 2.44 -20.88 -3.19
CA ASP A 97 1.23 -20.95 -3.97
C ASP A 97 0.49 -19.62 -3.97
N ALA A 98 0.02 -19.18 -5.13
CA ALA A 98 -0.68 -17.90 -5.29
C ALA A 98 -2.18 -17.96 -4.93
N THR A 99 -2.65 -19.02 -4.27
CA THR A 99 -4.09 -19.23 -4.01
C THR A 99 -4.61 -18.44 -2.81
N SER A 100 -3.74 -18.08 -1.88
CA SER A 100 -4.07 -17.33 -0.68
C SER A 100 -2.98 -16.31 -0.33
N ARG A 101 -3.32 -15.35 0.49
CA ARG A 101 -2.38 -14.33 0.98
C ARG A 101 -2.63 -14.03 2.45
N PRO A 102 -1.63 -13.53 3.20
CA PRO A 102 -1.83 -13.09 4.57
C PRO A 102 -2.93 -12.03 4.68
N ASN A 103 -3.73 -12.10 5.73
CA ASN A 103 -4.72 -11.06 6.03
C ASN A 103 -3.98 -9.79 6.47
N ARG A 104 -3.83 -8.84 5.57
CA ARG A 104 -3.08 -7.60 5.81
C ARG A 104 -3.60 -6.76 6.97
N THR A 105 -4.90 -6.83 7.26
CA THR A 105 -5.48 -6.09 8.38
C THR A 105 -5.06 -6.73 9.69
N TYR A 106 -5.13 -8.06 9.77
CA TYR A 106 -4.66 -8.83 10.90
C TYR A 106 -3.15 -8.64 11.12
N ALA A 107 -2.35 -8.82 10.05
CA ALA A 107 -0.90 -8.67 10.11
C ALA A 107 -0.47 -7.30 10.66
N GLN A 108 -1.07 -6.22 10.18
CA GLN A 108 -0.77 -4.87 10.67
C GLN A 108 -1.17 -4.67 12.14
N GLY A 109 -2.32 -5.22 12.54
CA GLY A 109 -2.77 -5.18 13.94
C GLY A 109 -1.84 -5.94 14.88
N ALA A 110 -1.38 -7.12 14.46
CA ALA A 110 -0.48 -7.97 15.23
C ALA A 110 0.96 -7.41 15.31
N LEU A 111 1.48 -6.83 14.22
CA LEU A 111 2.83 -6.27 14.17
C LEU A 111 2.95 -4.92 14.88
N LYS A 112 1.92 -4.08 14.80
CA LYS A 112 1.97 -2.71 15.33
C LYS A 112 2.51 -2.59 16.76
N PRO A 113 2.07 -3.41 17.75
CA PRO A 113 2.53 -3.28 19.13
C PRO A 113 4.01 -3.65 19.33
N ILE A 114 4.59 -4.49 18.47
CA ILE A 114 5.96 -4.99 18.62
C ILE A 114 6.99 -4.31 17.74
N LEU A 115 6.57 -3.59 16.67
CA LEU A 115 7.49 -3.00 15.68
C LEU A 115 8.52 -2.06 16.32
N ALA A 116 8.10 -1.18 17.22
CA ALA A 116 9.01 -0.25 17.89
C ALA A 116 10.04 -1.02 18.75
N GLY A 117 9.59 -2.03 19.48
CA GLY A 117 10.46 -2.89 20.26
C GLY A 117 11.46 -3.66 19.41
N CYS A 118 11.03 -4.17 18.25
CA CYS A 118 11.92 -4.86 17.30
C CYS A 118 12.99 -3.91 16.74
N LEU A 119 12.62 -2.65 16.40
CA LEU A 119 13.57 -1.64 15.92
C LEU A 119 14.57 -1.23 16.99
N LEU A 120 14.16 -1.20 18.25
CA LEU A 120 15.03 -0.92 19.40
C LEU A 120 15.80 -2.16 19.87
N ALA A 121 15.71 -3.26 19.13
CA ALA A 121 16.33 -4.54 19.45
C ALA A 121 16.00 -5.08 20.87
N LEU A 122 14.81 -4.75 21.37
CA LEU A 122 14.36 -5.26 22.68
C LEU A 122 14.12 -6.77 22.60
N GLU A 123 14.73 -7.51 23.53
CA GLU A 123 14.68 -8.99 23.53
C GLU A 123 13.25 -9.52 23.56
N HIS A 124 12.39 -8.92 24.39
CA HIS A 124 10.98 -9.28 24.47
C HIS A 124 10.26 -9.20 23.12
N ALA A 125 10.46 -8.11 22.36
CA ALA A 125 9.83 -7.92 21.05
C ALA A 125 10.39 -8.92 20.02
N ARG A 126 11.70 -9.24 20.08
CA ARG A 126 12.31 -10.24 19.20
C ARG A 126 11.74 -11.62 19.46
N ASN A 127 11.56 -12.00 20.72
CA ASN A 127 11.00 -13.30 21.09
C ASN A 127 9.54 -13.43 20.67
N GLN A 128 8.78 -12.32 20.65
CA GLN A 128 7.40 -12.31 20.18
C GLN A 128 7.28 -12.31 18.64
N LEU A 129 8.30 -11.85 17.92
CA LEU A 129 8.20 -11.67 16.46
C LEU A 129 7.86 -12.98 15.75
N GLN A 130 8.53 -14.08 16.07
CA GLN A 130 8.26 -15.36 15.43
C GLN A 130 6.83 -15.83 15.70
N THR A 131 6.35 -15.74 16.92
CA THR A 131 4.97 -16.10 17.29
C THR A 131 3.95 -15.27 16.50
N VAL A 132 4.23 -13.97 16.31
CA VAL A 132 3.37 -13.07 15.53
C VAL A 132 3.41 -13.43 14.05
N LEU A 133 4.57 -13.76 13.49
CA LEU A 133 4.68 -14.19 12.09
C LEU A 133 3.94 -15.51 11.84
N ASP A 134 4.04 -16.48 12.76
CA ASP A 134 3.30 -17.74 12.68
C ASP A 134 1.78 -17.51 12.71
N ALA A 135 1.32 -16.61 13.58
CA ALA A 135 -0.09 -16.21 13.63
C ALA A 135 -0.56 -15.51 12.35
N ILE A 136 0.29 -14.69 11.74
CA ILE A 136 0.02 -14.06 10.43
C ILE A 136 -0.05 -15.11 9.32
N ALA A 137 0.86 -16.09 9.35
CA ALA A 137 0.86 -17.20 8.39
C ALA A 137 -0.43 -18.03 8.45
N CYS A 138 -1.03 -18.18 9.62
CA CYS A 138 -2.32 -18.85 9.80
C CYS A 138 -3.53 -17.98 9.38
N ALA A 139 -3.43 -16.66 9.54
CA ALA A 139 -4.51 -15.72 9.25
C ALA A 139 -4.55 -15.36 7.75
N ARG A 140 -5.18 -16.19 6.92
CA ARG A 140 -5.16 -16.06 5.47
C ARG A 140 -6.47 -15.57 4.86
N CYS A 141 -6.36 -14.95 3.69
CA CYS A 141 -7.47 -14.61 2.83
C CYS A 141 -7.30 -15.33 1.49
N GLN A 142 -8.35 -16.01 1.02
CA GLN A 142 -8.40 -16.59 -0.30
C GLN A 142 -8.34 -15.51 -1.37
N ILE A 143 -7.50 -15.73 -2.41
CA ILE A 143 -7.46 -14.90 -3.60
C ILE A 143 -8.60 -15.38 -4.50
N GLN A 144 -9.56 -14.50 -4.76
CA GLN A 144 -10.64 -14.78 -5.71
C GLN A 144 -10.35 -13.97 -6.99
N PRO A 145 -9.88 -14.63 -8.07
CA PRO A 145 -9.70 -13.98 -9.36
C PRO A 145 -11.02 -13.38 -9.84
N ASP A 146 -10.94 -12.30 -10.57
CA ASP A 146 -12.06 -11.64 -11.26
C ASP A 146 -13.23 -11.19 -10.38
N ARG A 147 -13.05 -11.20 -9.06
CA ARG A 147 -14.07 -10.72 -8.13
C ARG A 147 -14.23 -9.21 -8.26
N SER A 148 -15.33 -8.78 -8.85
CA SER A 148 -15.73 -7.38 -8.95
C SER A 148 -17.08 -7.17 -8.29
N TYR A 149 -17.22 -6.11 -7.50
CA TYR A 149 -18.49 -5.70 -6.93
C TYR A 149 -18.85 -4.30 -7.40
N PRO A 150 -20.13 -4.05 -7.76
CA PRO A 150 -20.57 -2.68 -8.00
C PRO A 150 -20.32 -1.85 -6.75
N ARG A 151 -19.63 -0.72 -6.93
CA ARG A 151 -19.37 0.21 -5.82
C ARG A 151 -20.60 1.09 -5.63
N PRO A 152 -21.34 0.97 -4.50
CA PRO A 152 -22.40 1.91 -4.23
C PRO A 152 -21.81 3.33 -4.15
N ARG A 153 -22.43 4.28 -4.83
CA ARG A 153 -22.10 5.71 -4.72
C ARG A 153 -22.57 6.20 -3.35
N ARG A 154 -21.76 5.98 -2.31
CA ARG A 154 -22.01 6.54 -0.98
C ARG A 154 -21.22 7.83 -0.84
N VAL A 155 -21.91 8.89 -0.41
CA VAL A 155 -21.22 10.08 0.11
C VAL A 155 -20.46 9.62 1.36
N LYS A 156 -19.15 9.71 1.33
CA LYS A 156 -18.33 9.39 2.50
C LYS A 156 -18.60 10.45 3.57
N PRO A 157 -18.94 10.07 4.79
CA PRO A 157 -19.05 11.02 5.87
C PRO A 157 -17.72 11.77 6.02
N HIS A 158 -17.78 13.08 6.17
CA HIS A 158 -16.61 13.91 6.39
C HIS A 158 -16.03 13.52 7.76
N GLN A 159 -14.85 12.92 7.78
CA GLN A 159 -14.14 12.70 9.03
C GLN A 159 -13.53 14.04 9.45
N HIS A 160 -13.96 14.53 10.61
CA HIS A 160 -13.27 15.65 11.24
C HIS A 160 -11.84 15.26 11.55
N LEU A 161 -10.90 16.15 11.19
CA LEU A 161 -9.50 16.01 11.59
C LEU A 161 -9.47 16.14 13.13
N ALA A 162 -9.08 15.08 13.79
CA ALA A 162 -8.91 15.05 15.24
C ALA A 162 -7.50 14.58 15.55
N TYR A 163 -6.91 15.18 16.60
CA TYR A 163 -5.66 14.68 17.16
C TYR A 163 -5.85 13.26 17.67
N LYS A 164 -4.82 12.44 17.58
CA LYS A 164 -4.80 11.20 18.33
C LYS A 164 -4.82 11.58 19.81
N GLY A 165 -5.83 11.12 20.52
CA GLY A 165 -5.76 11.13 21.98
C GLY A 165 -4.51 10.37 22.43
N ALA A 166 -3.90 10.85 23.51
CA ALA A 166 -2.75 10.23 24.13
C ALA A 166 -3.05 8.79 24.55
#